data_49b873a4fcf17b34833b865f1033ba1e
#
_entry.id   49b873a4fcf17b34833b865f1033ba1e
#
_cell.length_a   1.000
_cell.length_b   1.000
_cell.length_c   1.000
_cell.angle_alpha   90.00
_cell.angle_beta   90.00
_cell.angle_gamma   90.00
#
_symmetry.space_group_name_H-M   'P 1'
#
loop_
_entity.id
_entity.type
_entity.pdbx_description
1 polymer ?
#
loop_
_entity_poly.entity_id
_entity_poly.type
_entity_poly.pdbx_seq_one_letter_code
_entity_poly.pdbx_strand_id
1 'polypeptide(L)'
;RQSDGTFQERSDQLGAENYWPWGLSVGDLNADGYLDVFIASSMCFPYRYSANSVLLNDRGVGFLDSEFILGVEPRAEGARIKPWFQLDADNQDRNNRICKGRTGKVTVWSALGSRSSVLFDFDDDGDLDIITNDFNSKPLVLVSNLSSQNASLKWLKIKLQGTRSNRDGLGAFVTVTASGQSYYQAYDGQSGY
;
A
#
# COMPACT_ATOMS: atom_id res chain seq x y z
N ARG A 1 -1.62 22.21 -5.85
CA ARG A 1 -1.90 23.19 -6.89
C ARG A 1 -1.54 24.59 -6.38
N GLN A 2 -0.83 25.36 -7.15
CA GLN A 2 -0.45 26.73 -6.81
C GLN A 2 -1.65 27.69 -7.00
N SER A 3 -1.53 28.91 -6.46
CA SER A 3 -2.60 29.93 -6.58
C SER A 3 -2.90 30.36 -8.02
N ASP A 4 -1.91 30.27 -8.92
CA ASP A 4 -2.05 30.52 -10.36
C ASP A 4 -2.63 29.35 -11.15
N GLY A 5 -2.96 28.25 -10.46
CA GLY A 5 -3.53 27.04 -11.06
C GLY A 5 -2.52 26.03 -11.59
N THR A 6 -1.22 26.29 -11.50
CA THR A 6 -0.15 25.36 -11.91
C THR A 6 0.13 24.30 -10.84
N PHE A 7 0.94 23.29 -11.19
CA PHE A 7 1.50 22.33 -10.27
C PHE A 7 3.00 22.58 -10.13
N GLN A 8 3.50 22.41 -8.92
CA GLN A 8 4.92 22.41 -8.61
C GLN A 8 5.30 21.03 -8.12
N GLU A 9 6.35 20.45 -8.69
CA GLU A 9 6.95 19.23 -8.21
C GLU A 9 7.69 19.50 -6.90
N ARG A 10 7.45 18.67 -5.86
CA ARG A 10 8.01 18.84 -4.52
C ARG A 10 8.27 17.53 -3.80
N SER A 11 8.33 16.41 -4.49
CA SER A 11 8.42 15.06 -3.89
C SER A 11 9.62 14.93 -2.97
N ASP A 12 10.80 15.35 -3.43
CA ASP A 12 12.03 15.36 -2.65
C ASP A 12 11.90 16.21 -1.37
N GLN A 13 11.36 17.42 -1.51
CA GLN A 13 11.18 18.33 -0.38
C GLN A 13 10.20 17.82 0.66
N LEU A 14 9.19 17.06 0.24
CA LEU A 14 8.15 16.51 1.10
C LEU A 14 8.48 15.12 1.65
N GLY A 15 9.57 14.49 1.22
CA GLY A 15 9.89 13.11 1.57
C GLY A 15 8.92 12.09 0.96
N ALA A 16 8.37 12.39 -0.21
CA ALA A 16 7.38 11.55 -0.88
C ALA A 16 7.94 10.74 -2.05
N GLU A 17 9.26 10.61 -2.16
CA GLU A 17 9.91 9.81 -3.20
C GLU A 17 9.72 8.32 -2.91
N ASN A 18 9.42 7.56 -3.95
CA ASN A 18 9.30 6.11 -3.88
C ASN A 18 9.82 5.46 -5.15
N TYR A 19 10.26 4.19 -5.02
CA TYR A 19 10.79 3.39 -6.11
C TYR A 19 9.83 2.25 -6.47
N TRP A 20 9.42 2.19 -7.75
CA TRP A 20 8.57 1.12 -8.29
C TRP A 20 7.20 0.99 -7.62
N PRO A 21 6.49 2.09 -7.42
CA PRO A 21 5.13 2.04 -6.90
C PRO A 21 4.19 1.40 -7.93
N TRP A 22 3.25 0.57 -7.43
CA TRP A 22 2.20 -0.04 -8.23
C TRP A 22 0.82 0.43 -7.81
N GLY A 23 0.62 0.56 -6.53
CA GLY A 23 -0.64 1.03 -5.99
C GLY A 23 -0.42 1.75 -4.68
N LEU A 24 -1.35 2.61 -4.33
CA LEU A 24 -1.31 3.29 -3.05
C LEU A 24 -2.68 3.24 -2.37
N SER A 25 -2.65 3.25 -1.06
CA SER A 25 -3.83 3.40 -0.20
C SER A 25 -3.58 4.53 0.79
N VAL A 26 -4.64 5.24 1.13
CA VAL A 26 -4.57 6.42 2.00
C VAL A 26 -5.47 6.21 3.20
N GLY A 27 -4.94 6.46 4.40
CA GLY A 27 -5.67 6.35 5.66
C GLY A 27 -4.84 6.91 6.81
N ASP A 28 -5.45 7.14 7.93
CA ASP A 28 -4.80 7.62 9.15
C ASP A 28 -4.30 6.40 9.94
N LEU A 29 -3.05 5.97 9.69
CA LEU A 29 -2.46 4.74 10.23
C LEU A 29 -1.97 4.87 11.67
N ASN A 30 -1.73 6.10 12.13
CA ASN A 30 -1.22 6.38 13.47
C ASN A 30 -2.26 7.08 14.37
N ALA A 31 -3.46 7.34 13.83
CA ALA A 31 -4.59 8.01 14.49
C ALA A 31 -4.26 9.42 15.01
N ASP A 32 -3.45 10.16 14.26
CA ASP A 32 -3.10 11.54 14.58
C ASP A 32 -4.01 12.59 13.88
N GLY A 33 -4.92 12.13 13.00
CA GLY A 33 -5.88 12.96 12.27
C GLY A 33 -5.38 13.43 10.91
N TYR A 34 -4.19 13.02 10.49
CA TYR A 34 -3.65 13.30 9.16
C TYR A 34 -3.61 12.02 8.33
N LEU A 35 -3.88 12.15 7.03
CA LEU A 35 -3.89 10.99 6.15
C LEU A 35 -2.47 10.58 5.77
N ASP A 36 -2.14 9.34 6.06
CA ASP A 36 -0.89 8.68 5.71
C ASP A 36 -1.03 7.94 4.38
N VAL A 37 0.08 7.48 3.83
CA VAL A 37 0.11 6.77 2.56
C VAL A 37 0.84 5.44 2.72
N PHE A 38 0.19 4.35 2.33
CA PHE A 38 0.83 3.07 2.09
C PHE A 38 1.05 2.89 0.59
N ILE A 39 2.27 2.55 0.18
CA ILE A 39 2.63 2.33 -1.21
C ILE A 39 3.05 0.87 -1.41
N ALA A 40 2.23 0.15 -2.17
CA ALA A 40 2.55 -1.19 -2.61
C ALA A 40 3.64 -1.14 -3.67
N SER A 41 4.79 -1.75 -3.42
CA SER A 41 5.96 -1.67 -4.27
C SER A 41 6.46 -3.05 -4.69
N SER A 42 6.91 -3.16 -5.94
CA SER A 42 7.64 -4.33 -6.41
C SER A 42 8.29 -4.08 -7.77
N MET A 43 9.32 -4.84 -8.07
CA MET A 43 9.83 -4.95 -9.44
C MET A 43 9.31 -6.21 -10.11
N CYS A 44 8.75 -6.10 -11.30
CA CYS A 44 8.17 -7.24 -11.98
C CYS A 44 9.20 -8.17 -12.65
N PHE A 45 10.39 -7.71 -12.98
CA PHE A 45 11.40 -8.52 -13.66
C PHE A 45 12.69 -7.73 -13.91
N PRO A 46 13.85 -8.31 -13.76
CA PRO A 46 14.14 -9.60 -13.19
C PRO A 46 14.78 -9.47 -11.80
N TYR A 47 14.11 -9.75 -10.72
CA TYR A 47 14.80 -10.13 -9.49
C TYR A 47 15.19 -9.04 -8.49
N ARG A 48 14.55 -7.89 -8.49
CA ARG A 48 14.79 -6.91 -7.42
C ARG A 48 13.57 -6.84 -6.50
N TYR A 49 13.82 -7.10 -5.25
CA TYR A 49 12.87 -6.77 -4.20
C TYR A 49 12.78 -5.26 -4.06
N SER A 50 11.56 -4.75 -3.98
CA SER A 50 11.27 -3.38 -3.60
C SER A 50 10.41 -3.42 -2.33
N ALA A 51 10.85 -2.73 -1.29
CA ALA A 51 10.09 -2.61 -0.07
C ALA A 51 8.80 -1.83 -0.31
N ASN A 52 7.73 -2.21 0.37
CA ASN A 52 6.57 -1.34 0.49
C ASN A 52 6.96 -0.12 1.32
N SER A 53 6.32 1.01 1.08
CA SER A 53 6.57 2.21 1.88
C SER A 53 5.36 2.58 2.72
N VAL A 54 5.62 3.05 3.92
CA VAL A 54 4.63 3.71 4.78
C VAL A 54 5.11 5.13 5.01
N LEU A 55 4.41 6.08 4.45
CA LEU A 55 4.70 7.50 4.56
C LEU A 55 3.73 8.11 5.58
N LEU A 56 4.18 8.30 6.81
CA LEU A 56 3.40 9.00 7.84
C LEU A 56 3.43 10.50 7.58
N ASN A 57 2.26 11.11 7.61
CA ASN A 57 2.07 12.52 7.34
C ASN A 57 2.45 13.36 8.58
N ASP A 58 3.55 14.10 8.50
CA ASP A 58 3.92 15.03 9.57
C ASP A 58 3.09 16.33 9.47
N ARG A 59 1.82 16.25 9.85
CA ARG A 59 0.88 17.37 10.00
C ARG A 59 0.79 18.30 8.78
N GLY A 60 0.96 17.72 7.58
CA GLY A 60 0.92 18.45 6.31
C GLY A 60 2.22 19.19 5.96
N VAL A 61 3.28 19.02 6.73
CA VAL A 61 4.61 19.60 6.45
C VAL A 61 5.40 18.72 5.50
N GLY A 62 5.31 17.40 5.65
CA GLY A 62 6.02 16.41 4.84
C GLY A 62 5.59 15.00 5.20
N PHE A 63 6.37 14.03 4.76
CA PHE A 63 6.17 12.62 5.06
C PHE A 63 7.41 12.02 5.71
N LEU A 64 7.20 11.05 6.60
CA LEU A 64 8.23 10.29 7.29
C LEU A 64 8.18 8.84 6.84
N ASP A 65 9.26 8.34 6.28
CA ASP A 65 9.46 6.93 5.94
C ASP A 65 9.40 6.08 7.21
N SER A 66 8.42 5.19 7.31
CA SER A 66 8.08 4.52 8.57
C SER A 66 7.89 3.01 8.48
N GLU A 67 8.00 2.40 7.31
CA GLU A 67 7.73 0.96 7.10
C GLU A 67 8.60 0.04 7.95
N PHE A 68 9.85 0.42 8.22
CA PHE A 68 10.75 -0.39 9.05
C PHE A 68 10.49 -0.20 10.55
N ILE A 69 10.11 1.01 10.96
CA ILE A 69 9.78 1.33 12.37
C ILE A 69 8.46 0.66 12.76
N LEU A 70 7.49 0.65 11.84
CA LEU A 70 6.18 0.04 12.06
C LEU A 70 6.19 -1.49 11.84
N GLY A 71 7.31 -2.08 11.44
CA GLY A 71 7.42 -3.52 11.22
C GLY A 71 6.70 -4.03 9.97
N VAL A 72 6.33 -3.16 9.06
CA VAL A 72 5.79 -3.53 7.74
C VAL A 72 6.86 -4.18 6.89
N GLU A 73 8.07 -3.69 6.99
CA GLU A 73 9.27 -4.22 6.33
C GLU A 73 10.41 -4.39 7.35
N PRO A 74 11.34 -5.32 7.14
CA PRO A 74 11.36 -6.31 6.06
C PRO A 74 10.32 -7.40 6.27
N ARG A 75 9.90 -8.04 5.17
CA ARG A 75 8.94 -9.17 5.26
C ARG A 75 9.45 -10.26 6.19
N ALA A 76 8.58 -10.76 7.07
CA ALA A 76 8.92 -11.70 8.12
C ALA A 76 9.49 -13.05 7.59
N GLU A 77 9.02 -13.53 6.44
CA GLU A 77 9.48 -14.79 5.87
C GLU A 77 10.90 -14.75 5.28
N GLY A 78 11.57 -13.62 5.25
CA GLY A 78 12.96 -13.45 4.82
C GLY A 78 13.29 -13.80 3.35
N ALA A 79 12.50 -14.66 2.72
CA ALA A 79 12.68 -15.04 1.34
C ALA A 79 12.12 -13.97 0.41
N ARG A 80 13.01 -13.24 -0.23
CA ARG A 80 12.67 -12.15 -1.16
C ARG A 80 12.64 -12.58 -2.62
N ILE A 81 13.12 -13.81 -2.90
CA ILE A 81 13.20 -14.40 -4.23
C ILE A 81 12.71 -15.83 -4.13
N LYS A 82 11.80 -16.22 -5.00
CA LYS A 82 11.24 -17.59 -5.09
C LYS A 82 11.21 -18.05 -6.55
N PRO A 83 11.18 -19.37 -6.81
CA PRO A 83 10.90 -19.90 -8.14
C PRO A 83 9.55 -19.33 -8.64
N TRP A 84 9.54 -18.89 -9.89
CA TRP A 84 8.34 -18.37 -10.53
C TRP A 84 7.77 -19.37 -11.53
N PHE A 85 8.55 -19.74 -12.56
CA PHE A 85 8.19 -20.77 -13.54
C PHE A 85 9.43 -21.47 -14.10
N GLN A 86 9.20 -22.53 -14.88
CA GLN A 86 10.27 -23.26 -15.55
C GLN A 86 10.13 -23.15 -17.05
N LEU A 87 11.27 -23.06 -17.73
CA LEU A 87 11.42 -23.12 -19.17
C LEU A 87 12.09 -24.44 -19.57
N ASP A 88 11.72 -24.98 -20.74
CA ASP A 88 12.35 -26.15 -21.32
C ASP A 88 13.30 -25.71 -22.43
N ALA A 89 14.58 -25.55 -22.08
CA ALA A 89 15.60 -25.05 -22.99
C ALA A 89 15.91 -26.00 -24.15
N ASP A 90 15.63 -27.29 -24.00
CA ASP A 90 15.91 -28.28 -25.07
C ASP A 90 14.75 -28.40 -26.07
N ASN A 91 13.53 -27.98 -25.69
CA ASN A 91 12.35 -28.17 -26.49
C ASN A 91 11.62 -26.85 -26.79
N GLN A 92 10.45 -26.65 -26.15
CA GLN A 92 9.52 -25.58 -26.49
C GLN A 92 10.06 -24.18 -26.30
N ASP A 93 10.98 -24.00 -25.33
CA ASP A 93 11.50 -22.69 -24.93
C ASP A 93 12.94 -22.43 -25.42
N ARG A 94 13.49 -23.30 -26.30
CA ARG A 94 14.88 -23.20 -26.77
C ARG A 94 15.24 -21.84 -27.36
N ASN A 95 14.26 -21.15 -27.93
CA ASN A 95 14.45 -19.83 -28.54
C ASN A 95 14.25 -18.68 -27.54
N ASN A 96 13.88 -18.99 -26.30
CA ASN A 96 13.72 -17.97 -25.26
C ASN A 96 15.09 -17.39 -24.88
N ARG A 97 15.17 -16.07 -24.75
CA ARG A 97 16.42 -15.37 -24.39
C ARG A 97 17.04 -15.89 -23.10
N ILE A 98 16.22 -16.32 -22.13
CA ILE A 98 16.68 -16.86 -20.85
C ILE A 98 17.34 -18.23 -21.03
N CYS A 99 16.94 -19.00 -22.04
CA CYS A 99 17.46 -20.33 -22.34
C CYS A 99 18.77 -20.31 -23.16
N LYS A 100 19.18 -19.16 -23.66
CA LYS A 100 20.38 -19.04 -24.50
C LYS A 100 21.62 -19.58 -23.77
N GLY A 101 22.24 -20.61 -24.36
CA GLY A 101 23.43 -21.28 -23.78
C GLY A 101 23.13 -22.17 -22.57
N ARG A 102 21.87 -22.54 -22.35
CA ARG A 102 21.44 -23.45 -21.29
C ARG A 102 20.77 -24.69 -21.89
N THR A 103 20.73 -25.77 -21.13
CA THR A 103 20.08 -27.04 -21.47
C THR A 103 19.17 -27.50 -20.34
N GLY A 104 18.21 -28.37 -20.65
CA GLY A 104 17.30 -28.93 -19.66
C GLY A 104 16.25 -27.93 -19.16
N LYS A 105 15.78 -28.17 -17.95
CA LYS A 105 14.80 -27.31 -17.29
C LYS A 105 15.49 -26.12 -16.62
N VAL A 106 15.12 -24.93 -17.03
CA VAL A 106 15.66 -23.66 -16.50
C VAL A 106 14.61 -23.02 -15.58
N THR A 107 14.88 -22.99 -14.30
CA THR A 107 14.02 -22.30 -13.33
C THR A 107 14.21 -20.79 -13.43
N VAL A 108 13.15 -20.07 -13.68
CA VAL A 108 13.11 -18.61 -13.62
C VAL A 108 12.69 -18.22 -12.21
N TRP A 109 13.50 -17.40 -11.58
CA TRP A 109 13.27 -16.87 -10.24
C TRP A 109 12.71 -15.45 -10.33
N SER A 110 11.92 -15.06 -9.36
CA SER A 110 11.40 -13.70 -9.28
C SER A 110 11.36 -13.19 -7.84
N ALA A 111 11.53 -11.90 -7.68
CA ALA A 111 11.30 -11.24 -6.40
C ALA A 111 9.81 -11.30 -6.02
N LEU A 112 9.56 -11.27 -4.73
CA LEU A 112 8.23 -11.00 -4.18
C LEU A 112 7.94 -9.51 -4.27
N GLY A 113 6.68 -9.13 -4.21
CA GLY A 113 6.32 -7.72 -4.13
C GLY A 113 4.83 -7.47 -4.20
N SER A 114 4.41 -6.39 -3.58
CA SER A 114 3.02 -5.99 -3.56
C SER A 114 2.63 -5.27 -4.85
N ARG A 115 1.36 -5.40 -5.25
CA ARG A 115 0.79 -4.77 -6.45
C ARG A 115 -0.28 -3.77 -6.12
N SER A 116 -1.09 -4.09 -5.14
CA SER A 116 -2.14 -3.23 -4.63
C SER A 116 -2.29 -3.45 -3.14
N SER A 117 -3.00 -2.55 -2.51
CA SER A 117 -3.30 -2.62 -1.09
C SER A 117 -4.70 -2.08 -0.81
N VAL A 118 -5.17 -2.39 0.37
CA VAL A 118 -6.37 -1.80 0.97
C VAL A 118 -6.08 -1.53 2.44
N LEU A 119 -6.58 -0.40 2.92
CA LEU A 119 -6.56 -0.03 4.33
C LEU A 119 -7.98 -0.09 4.86
N PHE A 120 -8.21 -0.88 5.90
CA PHE A 120 -9.48 -0.94 6.60
C PHE A 120 -9.29 -1.64 7.95
N ASP A 121 -10.20 -1.42 8.85
CA ASP A 121 -10.29 -2.08 10.15
C ASP A 121 -10.78 -3.52 9.94
N PHE A 122 -9.86 -4.49 9.91
CA PHE A 122 -10.11 -5.90 9.56
C PHE A 122 -10.73 -6.68 10.71
N ASP A 123 -10.34 -6.40 11.94
CA ASP A 123 -10.76 -7.12 13.14
C ASP A 123 -11.74 -6.32 14.03
N ASP A 124 -12.21 -5.16 13.55
CA ASP A 124 -13.19 -4.30 14.21
C ASP A 124 -12.69 -3.73 15.55
N ASP A 125 -11.39 -3.46 15.67
CA ASP A 125 -10.79 -2.92 16.90
C ASP A 125 -10.57 -1.39 16.86
N GLY A 126 -10.82 -0.76 15.71
CA GLY A 126 -10.88 0.68 15.51
C GLY A 126 -9.59 1.31 15.01
N ASP A 127 -8.57 0.53 14.71
CA ASP A 127 -7.40 1.00 13.98
C ASP A 127 -7.35 0.43 12.54
N LEU A 128 -6.48 0.94 11.70
CA LEU A 128 -6.41 0.53 10.30
C LEU A 128 -5.36 -0.53 10.08
N ASP A 129 -5.78 -1.61 9.43
CA ASP A 129 -4.94 -2.70 8.98
C ASP A 129 -4.56 -2.54 7.51
N ILE A 130 -3.55 -3.30 7.09
CA ILE A 130 -3.05 -3.28 5.72
C ILE A 130 -3.17 -4.68 5.12
N ILE A 131 -3.90 -4.81 4.02
CA ILE A 131 -3.91 -6.04 3.23
C ILE A 131 -3.36 -5.73 1.84
N THR A 132 -2.43 -6.56 1.37
CA THR A 132 -1.83 -6.41 0.05
C THR A 132 -2.23 -7.54 -0.88
N ASN A 133 -2.21 -7.27 -2.18
CA ASN A 133 -2.22 -8.28 -3.22
C ASN A 133 -0.82 -8.40 -3.81
N ASP A 134 -0.22 -9.59 -3.69
CA ASP A 134 1.20 -9.78 -3.93
C ASP A 134 1.50 -10.59 -5.19
N PHE A 135 2.60 -10.25 -5.83
CA PHE A 135 3.19 -11.00 -6.92
C PHE A 135 4.13 -12.09 -6.38
N ASN A 136 3.98 -13.31 -6.90
CA ASN A 136 4.79 -14.49 -6.56
C ASN A 136 4.83 -14.82 -5.05
N SER A 137 3.83 -14.37 -4.30
CA SER A 137 3.69 -14.57 -2.85
C SER A 137 2.22 -14.64 -2.46
N LYS A 138 1.97 -15.04 -1.22
CA LYS A 138 0.68 -14.85 -0.58
C LYS A 138 0.50 -13.37 -0.25
N PRO A 139 -0.75 -12.88 -0.18
CA PRO A 139 -1.04 -11.56 0.36
C PRO A 139 -0.40 -11.37 1.73
N LEU A 140 0.04 -10.17 2.03
CA LEU A 140 0.33 -9.77 3.40
C LEU A 140 -0.99 -9.36 4.06
N VAL A 141 -1.15 -9.76 5.30
CA VAL A 141 -2.20 -9.28 6.19
C VAL A 141 -1.47 -8.74 7.41
N LEU A 142 -1.36 -7.44 7.50
CA LEU A 142 -0.65 -6.73 8.55
C LEU A 142 -1.71 -6.13 9.47
N VAL A 143 -1.91 -6.79 10.60
CA VAL A 143 -2.87 -6.36 11.62
C VAL A 143 -2.16 -5.38 12.53
N SER A 144 -2.73 -4.19 12.68
CA SER A 144 -2.25 -3.16 13.56
C SER A 144 -2.47 -3.58 15.04
N ASN A 145 -1.76 -2.97 15.92
CA ASN A 145 -1.97 -3.13 17.37
C ASN A 145 -2.05 -1.77 18.08
N LEU A 146 -2.32 -0.72 17.32
CA LEU A 146 -2.36 0.64 17.84
C LEU A 146 -3.46 0.80 18.89
N SER A 147 -4.65 0.26 18.66
CA SER A 147 -5.78 0.29 19.58
C SER A 147 -5.46 -0.39 20.92
N SER A 148 -4.77 -1.53 20.87
CA SER A 148 -4.37 -2.27 22.07
C SER A 148 -3.25 -1.57 22.86
N GLN A 149 -2.39 -0.81 22.20
CA GLN A 149 -1.32 -0.03 22.82
C GLN A 149 -1.79 1.34 23.33
N ASN A 150 -2.85 1.89 22.73
CA ASN A 150 -3.35 3.22 23.04
C ASN A 150 -4.83 3.19 23.49
N ALA A 151 -5.06 2.89 24.76
CA ALA A 151 -6.42 2.85 25.34
C ALA A 151 -7.19 4.19 25.26
N SER A 152 -6.52 5.29 24.91
CA SER A 152 -7.16 6.60 24.71
C SER A 152 -7.64 6.83 23.28
N LEU A 153 -7.32 5.93 22.35
CA LEU A 153 -7.75 5.99 20.97
C LEU A 153 -9.29 6.06 20.89
N LYS A 154 -9.79 7.02 20.13
CA LYS A 154 -11.21 7.16 19.83
C LYS A 154 -11.42 7.03 18.33
N TRP A 155 -12.35 6.21 17.95
CA TRP A 155 -12.68 5.97 16.56
C TRP A 155 -14.18 6.05 16.30
N LEU A 156 -14.55 6.24 15.06
CA LEU A 156 -15.93 6.32 14.61
C LEU A 156 -16.08 5.61 13.26
N LYS A 157 -16.94 4.60 13.22
CA LYS A 157 -17.30 3.89 11.97
C LYS A 157 -18.59 4.46 11.40
N ILE A 158 -18.54 4.96 10.18
CA ILE A 158 -19.67 5.58 9.51
C ILE A 158 -20.12 4.72 8.33
N LYS A 159 -21.36 4.26 8.36
CA LYS A 159 -21.98 3.58 7.22
C LYS A 159 -22.88 4.53 6.47
N LEU A 160 -22.56 4.79 5.21
CA LEU A 160 -23.38 5.62 4.34
C LEU A 160 -24.54 4.83 3.74
N GLN A 161 -25.68 5.48 3.61
CA GLN A 161 -26.85 4.94 2.91
C GLN A 161 -27.52 6.03 2.09
N GLY A 162 -27.40 5.93 0.78
CA GLY A 162 -28.03 6.88 -0.14
C GLY A 162 -29.53 6.65 -0.26
N THR A 163 -30.29 7.72 -0.27
CA THR A 163 -31.75 7.71 -0.38
C THR A 163 -32.29 8.31 -1.68
N ARG A 164 -31.49 9.12 -2.37
CA ARG A 164 -31.87 9.81 -3.62
C ARG A 164 -30.92 9.57 -4.78
N SER A 165 -29.65 9.28 -4.48
CA SER A 165 -28.58 9.05 -5.44
C SER A 165 -28.21 7.56 -5.48
N ASN A 166 -26.94 7.23 -5.41
CA ASN A 166 -26.53 5.85 -5.33
C ASN A 166 -26.70 5.28 -3.91
N ARG A 167 -27.04 4.00 -3.83
CA ARG A 167 -27.33 3.30 -2.59
C ARG A 167 -26.21 3.37 -1.56
N ASP A 168 -24.98 3.28 -2.02
CA ASP A 168 -23.80 3.10 -1.17
C ASP A 168 -23.14 4.43 -0.81
N GLY A 169 -23.70 5.56 -1.27
CA GLY A 169 -23.18 6.90 -0.96
C GLY A 169 -21.86 7.25 -1.65
N LEU A 170 -21.51 6.56 -2.75
CA LEU A 170 -20.30 6.88 -3.54
C LEU A 170 -20.29 8.34 -3.98
N GLY A 171 -19.15 9.00 -3.82
CA GLY A 171 -18.96 10.41 -4.08
C GLY A 171 -19.34 11.33 -2.90
N ALA A 172 -19.74 10.76 -1.76
CA ALA A 172 -19.98 11.54 -0.57
C ALA A 172 -18.68 12.08 0.02
N PHE A 173 -18.77 13.30 0.56
CA PHE A 173 -17.71 13.89 1.35
C PHE A 173 -18.18 13.95 2.81
N VAL A 174 -17.46 13.27 3.69
CA VAL A 174 -17.81 13.17 5.11
C VAL A 174 -16.90 14.10 5.90
N THR A 175 -17.49 14.89 6.77
CA THR A 175 -16.75 15.73 7.72
C THR A 175 -17.17 15.35 9.14
N VAL A 176 -16.22 15.07 9.99
CA VAL A 176 -16.43 14.83 11.40
C VAL A 176 -15.70 15.91 12.19
N THR A 177 -16.40 16.57 13.09
CA THR A 177 -15.78 17.58 13.98
C THR A 177 -15.82 17.07 15.41
N ALA A 178 -14.65 16.97 16.02
CA ALA A 178 -14.48 16.56 17.40
C ALA A 178 -13.42 17.43 18.09
N SER A 179 -13.71 17.88 19.30
CA SER A 179 -12.77 18.68 20.10
C SER A 179 -12.22 19.93 19.39
N GLY A 180 -13.02 20.50 18.46
CA GLY A 180 -12.62 21.70 17.70
C GLY A 180 -11.76 21.42 16.47
N GLN A 181 -11.43 20.15 16.20
CA GLN A 181 -10.73 19.72 14.99
C GLN A 181 -11.71 19.06 14.02
N SER A 182 -11.52 19.28 12.72
CA SER A 182 -12.32 18.65 11.66
C SER A 182 -11.48 17.66 10.87
N TYR A 183 -12.08 16.49 10.66
CA TYR A 183 -11.54 15.35 9.90
C TYR A 183 -12.38 15.19 8.63
N TYR A 184 -11.73 14.87 7.53
CA TYR A 184 -12.36 14.84 6.21
C TYR A 184 -12.09 13.53 5.52
N GLN A 185 -13.12 12.93 4.94
CA GLN A 185 -13.00 11.72 4.14
C GLN A 185 -13.87 11.82 2.89
N ALA A 186 -13.28 11.62 1.73
CA ALA A 186 -14.00 11.41 0.48
C ALA A 186 -14.28 9.91 0.32
N TYR A 187 -15.51 9.54 0.04
CA TYR A 187 -15.90 8.16 -0.18
C TYR A 187 -16.05 7.89 -1.67
N ASP A 188 -15.02 7.43 -2.30
CA ASP A 188 -14.96 7.13 -3.74
C ASP A 188 -15.20 5.64 -4.06
N GLY A 189 -15.21 4.77 -3.04
CA GLY A 189 -15.37 3.32 -3.18
C GLY A 189 -14.17 2.63 -3.80
N GLN A 190 -13.02 3.31 -3.88
CA GLN A 190 -11.79 2.77 -4.42
C GLN A 190 -10.69 2.80 -3.35
N SER A 191 -9.84 1.81 -3.37
CA SER A 191 -8.62 1.81 -2.59
C SER A 191 -7.55 0.99 -3.33
N GLY A 192 -6.37 1.58 -3.48
CA GLY A 192 -5.24 0.95 -4.16
C GLY A 192 -5.37 0.91 -5.69
N TYR A 193 -4.62 0.02 -6.29
CA TYR A 193 -4.50 -0.19 -7.74
C TYR A 193 -5.46 -1.28 -8.22
#